data_6f6b93919782aff2bcd623f9494f9d04
#
_entry.id   6f6b93919782aff2bcd623f9494f9d04
#
_cell.length_a   1.000
_cell.length_b   1.000
_cell.length_c   1.000
_cell.angle_alpha   90.00
_cell.angle_beta   90.00
_cell.angle_gamma   90.00
#
_symmetry.space_group_name_H-M   'P 1'
#
loop_
_entity.id
_entity.type
_entity.pdbx_description
1 polymer ?
#
loop_
_entity_poly.entity_id
_entity_poly.type
_entity_poly.pdbx_seq_one_letter_code
_entity_poly.pdbx_strand_id
1 'polypeptide(L)'
;MQNSYLTNLQKIEFVITYACTGRCIHCSEGDHSDCGEHIDADISADAVRKVAGIYPIQTVMTFGGEPLLYPHAVCAIHAAATECGVPRRQIITNGFFTKDLARIHDTVKALADSGVNDVLLSVDAFHQKTIPLYIVRAFAEEVQKQKIPLRLQPAWLVSTEDDNPYNAETRAILDSFSDMHIPIGGGNVIFPAGNALKYLADYFVDSHPENPYIEDPADVRCVSFDPAGDVLGGNVYTQDILSILENYRPSDDKEESSC
;
A
#
# COMPACT_ATOMS: atom_id res chain seq x y z
N MET A 1 0.91 -30.56 -4.17
CA MET A 1 1.28 -30.49 -2.71
C MET A 1 1.51 -29.02 -2.38
N GLN A 2 1.03 -28.58 -1.23
CA GLN A 2 1.27 -27.19 -0.80
C GLN A 2 2.78 -26.99 -0.55
N ASN A 3 3.32 -25.88 -1.06
CA ASN A 3 4.74 -25.56 -0.91
C ASN A 3 5.06 -25.30 0.57
N SER A 4 6.11 -25.93 1.09
CA SER A 4 6.49 -25.83 2.51
C SER A 4 6.92 -24.43 2.96
N TYR A 5 7.39 -23.59 2.05
CA TYR A 5 7.78 -22.21 2.31
C TYR A 5 6.59 -21.24 2.38
N LEU A 6 5.38 -21.68 1.97
CA LEU A 6 4.17 -20.87 1.90
C LEU A 6 3.07 -21.36 2.86
N THR A 7 3.39 -22.21 3.82
CA THR A 7 2.40 -22.77 4.77
C THR A 7 1.71 -21.72 5.62
N ASN A 8 2.40 -20.60 5.88
CA ASN A 8 1.91 -19.48 6.66
C ASN A 8 1.43 -18.28 5.79
N LEU A 9 1.26 -18.49 4.49
CA LEU A 9 0.77 -17.44 3.59
C LEU A 9 -0.64 -17.01 3.97
N GLN A 10 -0.80 -15.73 4.31
CA GLN A 10 -2.05 -15.16 4.79
C GLN A 10 -2.36 -13.77 4.23
N LYS A 11 -1.45 -13.19 3.45
CA LYS A 11 -1.61 -11.85 2.88
C LYS A 11 -1.25 -11.83 1.41
N ILE A 12 -2.02 -11.06 0.64
CA ILE A 12 -1.75 -10.73 -0.75
C ILE A 12 -1.67 -9.23 -0.88
N GLU A 13 -0.63 -8.72 -1.49
CA GLU A 13 -0.42 -7.30 -1.75
C GLU A 13 -0.28 -7.02 -3.24
N PHE A 14 -0.79 -5.88 -3.67
CA PHE A 14 -0.67 -5.41 -5.03
C PHE A 14 -0.15 -3.98 -5.07
N VAL A 15 1.03 -3.79 -5.64
CA VAL A 15 1.50 -2.48 -6.08
C VAL A 15 0.76 -2.16 -7.37
N ILE A 16 -0.27 -1.32 -7.31
CA ILE A 16 -1.15 -1.03 -8.45
C ILE A 16 -0.38 -0.32 -9.57
N THR A 17 0.47 0.61 -9.20
CA THR A 17 1.33 1.40 -10.10
C THR A 17 2.44 2.06 -9.30
N TYR A 18 3.54 2.39 -9.97
CA TYR A 18 4.56 3.27 -9.39
C TYR A 18 4.26 4.76 -9.65
N ALA A 19 3.30 5.10 -10.52
CA ALA A 19 2.87 6.48 -10.71
C ALA A 19 2.25 7.05 -9.44
N CYS A 20 2.61 8.27 -9.06
CA CYS A 20 2.10 8.95 -7.88
C CYS A 20 1.84 10.43 -8.14
N THR A 21 0.83 10.98 -7.50
CA THR A 21 0.53 12.41 -7.46
C THR A 21 1.37 13.15 -6.43
N GLY A 22 1.90 12.44 -5.42
CA GLY A 22 2.84 12.98 -4.44
C GLY A 22 4.29 13.00 -4.95
N ARG A 23 5.12 13.81 -4.31
CA ARG A 23 6.58 13.89 -4.52
C ARG A 23 7.26 13.91 -3.16
N CYS A 24 7.00 12.86 -2.39
CA CYS A 24 7.39 12.80 -0.99
C CYS A 24 8.89 12.51 -0.84
N ILE A 25 9.59 13.31 -0.04
CA ILE A 25 11.03 13.14 0.20
C ILE A 25 11.37 11.92 1.06
N HIS A 26 10.36 11.27 1.66
CA HIS A 26 10.52 10.06 2.47
C HIS A 26 10.18 8.77 1.71
N CYS A 27 9.73 8.86 0.46
CA CYS A 27 9.23 7.71 -0.29
C CYS A 27 10.32 6.64 -0.47
N SER A 28 10.05 5.40 -0.03
CA SER A 28 10.94 4.26 -0.20
C SER A 28 11.12 3.86 -1.65
N GLU A 29 10.09 4.07 -2.48
CA GLU A 29 10.12 3.75 -3.92
C GLU A 29 10.92 4.77 -4.76
N GLY A 30 11.31 5.91 -4.18
CA GLY A 30 12.10 6.91 -4.88
C GLY A 30 11.30 7.86 -5.77
N ASP A 31 11.80 8.13 -6.97
CA ASP A 31 11.20 9.11 -7.90
C ASP A 31 10.16 8.43 -8.82
N HIS A 32 8.96 9.00 -8.87
CA HIS A 32 7.80 8.46 -9.60
C HIS A 32 7.52 9.17 -10.93
N SER A 33 8.50 9.84 -11.53
CA SER A 33 8.27 10.79 -12.64
C SER A 33 7.81 10.17 -13.95
N ASP A 34 8.09 8.89 -14.22
CA ASP A 34 7.89 8.27 -15.54
C ASP A 34 7.12 6.92 -15.52
N CYS A 35 6.39 6.63 -14.45
CA CYS A 35 5.72 5.34 -14.30
C CYS A 35 4.28 5.41 -14.80
N GLY A 36 4.04 5.07 -16.08
CA GLY A 36 2.69 4.94 -16.65
C GLY A 36 2.09 3.54 -16.56
N GLU A 37 2.87 2.55 -16.12
CA GLU A 37 2.44 1.17 -16.02
C GLU A 37 1.58 0.93 -14.78
N HIS A 38 0.60 0.06 -14.93
CA HIS A 38 -0.25 -0.40 -13.84
C HIS A 38 -0.56 -1.88 -14.00
N ILE A 39 -0.92 -2.50 -12.89
CA ILE A 39 -1.24 -3.92 -12.85
C ILE A 39 -2.49 -4.23 -13.70
N ASP A 40 -2.53 -5.39 -14.33
CA ASP A 40 -3.72 -5.87 -15.04
C ASP A 40 -4.82 -6.27 -14.05
N ALA A 41 -6.00 -5.68 -14.20
CA ALA A 41 -7.12 -5.85 -13.29
C ALA A 41 -7.68 -7.29 -13.28
N ASP A 42 -7.83 -7.90 -14.45
CA ASP A 42 -8.46 -9.21 -14.60
C ASP A 42 -7.50 -10.32 -14.13
N ILE A 43 -6.23 -10.23 -14.50
CA ILE A 43 -5.19 -11.19 -14.06
C ILE A 43 -5.01 -11.11 -12.55
N SER A 44 -5.00 -9.90 -11.98
CA SER A 44 -4.86 -9.72 -10.54
C SER A 44 -6.06 -10.27 -9.76
N ALA A 45 -7.27 -10.03 -10.25
CA ALA A 45 -8.49 -10.57 -9.65
C ALA A 45 -8.52 -12.11 -9.73
N ASP A 46 -8.07 -12.70 -10.84
CA ASP A 46 -7.95 -14.16 -11.00
C ASP A 46 -6.90 -14.73 -10.03
N ALA A 47 -5.74 -14.04 -9.87
CA ALA A 47 -4.74 -14.42 -8.91
C ALA A 47 -5.27 -14.45 -7.47
N VAL A 48 -6.07 -13.43 -7.05
CA VAL A 48 -6.74 -13.44 -5.74
C VAL A 48 -7.61 -14.68 -5.57
N ARG A 49 -8.49 -14.98 -6.56
CA ARG A 49 -9.40 -16.14 -6.49
C ARG A 49 -8.63 -17.46 -6.36
N LYS A 50 -7.58 -17.63 -7.16
CA LYS A 50 -6.75 -18.83 -7.16
C LYS A 50 -6.00 -19.00 -5.83
N VAL A 51 -5.34 -17.96 -5.35
CA VAL A 51 -4.55 -18.03 -4.11
C VAL A 51 -5.46 -18.23 -2.89
N ALA A 52 -6.55 -17.44 -2.77
CA ALA A 52 -7.50 -17.59 -1.66
C ALA A 52 -8.28 -18.91 -1.70
N GLY A 53 -8.36 -19.57 -2.86
CA GLY A 53 -8.92 -20.93 -2.99
C GLY A 53 -8.05 -22.03 -2.38
N ILE A 54 -6.76 -21.76 -2.14
CA ILE A 54 -5.80 -22.75 -1.61
C ILE A 54 -5.26 -22.36 -0.24
N TYR A 55 -5.02 -21.06 -0.01
CA TYR A 55 -4.42 -20.53 1.22
C TYR A 55 -5.45 -19.76 2.04
N PRO A 56 -5.38 -19.79 3.40
CA PRO A 56 -6.31 -19.11 4.28
C PRO A 56 -6.04 -17.60 4.36
N ILE A 57 -6.18 -16.91 3.23
CA ILE A 57 -5.86 -15.49 3.10
C ILE A 57 -6.73 -14.65 4.06
N GLN A 58 -6.08 -13.86 4.89
CA GLN A 58 -6.70 -12.97 5.88
C GLN A 58 -6.75 -11.52 5.39
N THR A 59 -5.84 -11.13 4.50
CA THR A 59 -5.75 -9.75 4.03
C THR A 59 -5.43 -9.71 2.53
N VAL A 60 -6.17 -8.90 1.80
CA VAL A 60 -5.78 -8.40 0.47
C VAL A 60 -5.59 -6.89 0.58
N MET A 61 -4.44 -6.41 0.16
CA MET A 61 -4.06 -5.00 0.21
C MET A 61 -3.68 -4.47 -1.16
N THR A 62 -4.13 -3.26 -1.46
CA THR A 62 -3.71 -2.49 -2.64
C THR A 62 -3.03 -1.20 -2.22
N PHE A 63 -1.91 -0.90 -2.85
CA PHE A 63 -1.09 0.29 -2.59
C PHE A 63 -0.21 0.61 -3.81
N GLY A 64 0.89 1.33 -3.62
CA GLY A 64 1.88 1.63 -4.65
C GLY A 64 2.28 3.11 -4.61
N GLY A 65 2.42 3.76 -5.77
CA GLY A 65 2.51 5.21 -5.85
C GLY A 65 1.20 5.85 -5.35
N GLU A 66 0.22 6.04 -6.24
CA GLU A 66 -1.16 6.34 -5.85
C GLU A 66 -2.12 5.36 -6.54
N PRO A 67 -2.66 4.37 -5.83
CA PRO A 67 -3.46 3.30 -6.44
C PRO A 67 -4.75 3.80 -7.08
N LEU A 68 -5.33 4.91 -6.58
CA LEU A 68 -6.57 5.47 -7.10
C LEU A 68 -6.41 6.25 -8.42
N LEU A 69 -5.19 6.31 -8.98
CA LEU A 69 -5.02 6.65 -10.39
C LEU A 69 -5.65 5.58 -11.31
N TYR A 70 -5.70 4.33 -10.84
CA TYR A 70 -6.28 3.17 -11.54
C TYR A 70 -7.35 2.47 -10.68
N PRO A 71 -8.47 3.15 -10.36
CA PRO A 71 -9.48 2.64 -9.44
C PRO A 71 -10.16 1.36 -9.94
N HIS A 72 -10.19 1.12 -11.26
CA HIS A 72 -10.74 -0.10 -11.84
C HIS A 72 -9.95 -1.34 -11.38
N ALA A 73 -8.62 -1.30 -11.41
CA ALA A 73 -7.80 -2.41 -10.94
C ALA A 73 -7.98 -2.67 -9.43
N VAL A 74 -7.98 -1.58 -8.63
CA VAL A 74 -8.26 -1.65 -7.19
C VAL A 74 -9.60 -2.35 -6.93
N CYS A 75 -10.68 -1.89 -7.59
CA CYS A 75 -12.02 -2.44 -7.39
C CYS A 75 -12.13 -3.91 -7.84
N ALA A 76 -11.51 -4.30 -8.95
CA ALA A 76 -11.52 -5.69 -9.43
C ALA A 76 -10.85 -6.64 -8.42
N ILE A 77 -9.69 -6.26 -7.88
CA ILE A 77 -8.97 -7.02 -6.86
C ILE A 77 -9.82 -7.18 -5.59
N HIS A 78 -10.40 -6.08 -5.08
CA HIS A 78 -11.20 -6.14 -3.86
C HIS A 78 -12.54 -6.83 -4.03
N ALA A 79 -13.16 -6.76 -5.22
CA ALA A 79 -14.34 -7.55 -5.55
C ALA A 79 -14.03 -9.05 -5.52
N ALA A 80 -12.92 -9.48 -6.13
CA ALA A 80 -12.47 -10.87 -6.06
C ALA A 80 -12.18 -11.32 -4.61
N ALA A 81 -11.54 -10.47 -3.82
CA ALA A 81 -11.30 -10.75 -2.40
C ALA A 81 -12.61 -10.87 -1.60
N THR A 82 -13.63 -10.06 -1.95
CA THR A 82 -14.96 -10.12 -1.34
C THR A 82 -15.68 -11.42 -1.71
N GLU A 83 -15.65 -11.81 -2.97
CA GLU A 83 -16.19 -13.09 -3.47
C GLU A 83 -15.56 -14.30 -2.74
N CYS A 84 -14.26 -14.24 -2.45
CA CYS A 84 -13.53 -15.28 -1.73
C CYS A 84 -13.71 -15.21 -0.20
N GLY A 85 -14.44 -14.24 0.33
CA GLY A 85 -14.66 -14.08 1.78
C GLY A 85 -13.43 -13.63 2.55
N VAL A 86 -12.44 -13.00 1.92
CA VAL A 86 -11.24 -12.47 2.60
C VAL A 86 -11.67 -11.43 3.64
N PRO A 87 -11.31 -11.59 4.93
CA PRO A 87 -11.84 -10.72 6.00
C PRO A 87 -11.42 -9.26 5.87
N ARG A 88 -10.15 -8.98 5.56
CA ARG A 88 -9.61 -7.63 5.46
C ARG A 88 -9.27 -7.29 4.01
N ARG A 89 -9.90 -6.23 3.52
CA ARG A 89 -9.75 -5.71 2.17
C ARG A 89 -9.32 -4.25 2.27
N GLN A 90 -8.00 -4.07 2.22
CA GLN A 90 -7.31 -2.86 2.66
C GLN A 90 -6.75 -2.07 1.47
N ILE A 91 -6.85 -0.75 1.52
CA ILE A 91 -6.17 0.15 0.60
C ILE A 91 -5.33 1.16 1.37
N ILE A 92 -4.10 1.41 0.89
CA ILE A 92 -3.28 2.55 1.31
C ILE A 92 -3.31 3.58 0.19
N THR A 93 -3.68 4.82 0.49
CA THR A 93 -3.78 5.91 -0.48
C THR A 93 -3.40 7.25 0.16
N ASN A 94 -2.89 8.15 -0.64
CA ASN A 94 -2.69 9.54 -0.24
C ASN A 94 -3.97 10.41 -0.40
N GLY A 95 -5.04 9.84 -0.99
CA GLY A 95 -6.34 10.51 -1.19
C GLY A 95 -6.35 11.58 -2.27
N PHE A 96 -5.26 11.77 -3.01
CA PHE A 96 -5.15 12.79 -4.07
C PHE A 96 -4.87 12.18 -5.44
N PHE A 97 -5.88 11.73 -6.11
CA PHE A 97 -5.82 11.23 -7.50
C PHE A 97 -6.55 12.15 -8.49
N THR A 98 -7.32 13.12 -7.98
CA THR A 98 -8.05 14.12 -8.77
C THR A 98 -8.40 15.33 -7.89
N LYS A 99 -8.72 16.45 -8.55
CA LYS A 99 -9.32 17.64 -7.90
C LYS A 99 -10.84 17.72 -8.10
N ASP A 100 -11.41 16.84 -8.89
CA ASP A 100 -12.84 16.77 -9.18
C ASP A 100 -13.56 16.01 -8.05
N LEU A 101 -14.39 16.74 -7.30
CA LEU A 101 -15.14 16.19 -6.17
C LEU A 101 -16.17 15.14 -6.61
N ALA A 102 -16.75 15.25 -7.79
CA ALA A 102 -17.66 14.22 -8.32
C ALA A 102 -16.91 12.92 -8.59
N ARG A 103 -15.72 13.00 -9.18
CA ARG A 103 -14.86 11.84 -9.39
C ARG A 103 -14.40 11.22 -8.06
N ILE A 104 -14.13 12.03 -7.03
CA ILE A 104 -13.83 11.50 -5.67
C ILE A 104 -15.02 10.70 -5.16
N HIS A 105 -16.24 11.26 -5.23
CA HIS A 105 -17.48 10.59 -4.81
C HIS A 105 -17.66 9.24 -5.55
N ASP A 106 -17.59 9.25 -6.88
CA ASP A 106 -17.80 8.06 -7.70
C ASP A 106 -16.75 6.97 -7.40
N THR A 107 -15.48 7.36 -7.20
CA THR A 107 -14.40 6.43 -6.86
C THR A 107 -14.62 5.82 -5.48
N VAL A 108 -14.93 6.62 -4.47
CA VAL A 108 -15.16 6.10 -3.11
C VAL A 108 -16.39 5.20 -3.06
N LYS A 109 -17.45 5.54 -3.82
CA LYS A 109 -18.60 4.66 -3.99
C LYS A 109 -18.21 3.31 -4.61
N ALA A 110 -17.40 3.32 -5.65
CA ALA A 110 -16.90 2.09 -6.29
C ALA A 110 -16.05 1.24 -5.33
N LEU A 111 -15.22 1.86 -4.47
CA LEU A 111 -14.49 1.17 -3.41
C LEU A 111 -15.44 0.46 -2.43
N ALA A 112 -16.49 1.15 -1.99
CA ALA A 112 -17.51 0.57 -1.12
C ALA A 112 -18.21 -0.61 -1.81
N ASP A 113 -18.66 -0.43 -3.03
CA ASP A 113 -19.37 -1.44 -3.82
C ASP A 113 -18.48 -2.69 -4.10
N SER A 114 -17.16 -2.52 -4.23
CA SER A 114 -16.20 -3.63 -4.37
C SER A 114 -15.85 -4.33 -3.05
N GLY A 115 -16.31 -3.78 -1.91
CA GLY A 115 -16.14 -4.35 -0.60
C GLY A 115 -14.84 -3.98 0.12
N VAL A 116 -14.17 -2.88 -0.26
CA VAL A 116 -13.10 -2.30 0.56
C VAL A 116 -13.64 -2.02 1.97
N ASN A 117 -12.94 -2.48 2.99
CA ASN A 117 -13.37 -2.35 4.39
C ASN A 117 -12.30 -1.85 5.36
N ASP A 118 -11.18 -1.36 4.84
CA ASP A 118 -10.12 -0.75 5.66
C ASP A 118 -9.32 0.23 4.79
N VAL A 119 -9.51 1.53 4.98
CA VAL A 119 -8.79 2.59 4.28
C VAL A 119 -7.70 3.16 5.18
N LEU A 120 -6.46 3.07 4.75
CA LEU A 120 -5.30 3.73 5.34
C LEU A 120 -5.00 5.00 4.53
N LEU A 121 -5.31 6.16 5.11
CA LEU A 121 -5.10 7.45 4.46
C LEU A 121 -3.80 8.07 4.94
N SER A 122 -2.84 8.24 4.04
CA SER A 122 -1.55 8.83 4.34
C SER A 122 -1.68 10.33 4.64
N VAL A 123 -1.42 10.71 5.88
CA VAL A 123 -1.54 12.09 6.37
C VAL A 123 -0.37 12.42 7.29
N ASP A 124 0.57 13.23 6.82
CA ASP A 124 1.76 13.67 7.54
C ASP A 124 2.46 14.85 6.84
N ALA A 125 3.50 15.38 7.43
CA ALA A 125 4.28 16.50 6.91
C ALA A 125 4.90 16.24 5.53
N PHE A 126 5.24 14.99 5.24
CA PHE A 126 5.89 14.62 3.98
C PHE A 126 4.91 14.58 2.81
N HIS A 127 3.72 14.00 3.04
CA HIS A 127 2.66 13.93 2.04
C HIS A 127 2.09 15.32 1.75
N GLN A 128 1.75 16.08 2.81
CA GLN A 128 1.10 17.39 2.64
C GLN A 128 2.02 18.48 2.10
N LYS A 129 3.33 18.21 1.93
CA LYS A 129 4.24 19.11 1.23
C LYS A 129 3.84 19.34 -0.24
N THR A 130 3.30 18.30 -0.88
CA THR A 130 2.92 18.31 -2.31
C THR A 130 1.46 17.96 -2.55
N ILE A 131 0.77 17.39 -1.57
CA ILE A 131 -0.62 16.95 -1.65
C ILE A 131 -1.52 17.94 -0.92
N PRO A 132 -2.51 18.55 -1.61
CA PRO A 132 -3.38 19.56 -1.01
C PRO A 132 -4.28 18.97 0.09
N LEU A 133 -4.13 19.43 1.33
CA LEU A 133 -4.85 18.91 2.49
C LEU A 133 -6.39 18.97 2.33
N TYR A 134 -6.92 20.00 1.67
CA TYR A 134 -8.37 20.14 1.46
C TYR A 134 -8.96 19.01 0.58
N ILE A 135 -8.17 18.47 -0.36
CA ILE A 135 -8.61 17.32 -1.18
C ILE A 135 -8.58 16.05 -0.33
N VAL A 136 -7.54 15.86 0.48
CA VAL A 136 -7.43 14.72 1.40
C VAL A 136 -8.61 14.70 2.38
N ARG A 137 -9.00 15.86 2.90
CA ARG A 137 -10.20 16.00 3.75
C ARG A 137 -11.47 15.65 2.99
N ALA A 138 -11.63 16.16 1.75
CA ALA A 138 -12.80 15.83 0.93
C ALA A 138 -12.91 14.33 0.63
N PHE A 139 -11.77 13.67 0.35
CA PHE A 139 -11.72 12.21 0.20
C PHE A 139 -12.14 11.50 1.50
N ALA A 140 -11.58 11.92 2.64
CA ALA A 140 -11.91 11.34 3.94
C ALA A 140 -13.41 11.49 4.28
N GLU A 141 -14.02 12.65 3.99
CA GLU A 141 -15.46 12.89 4.16
C GLU A 141 -16.30 11.92 3.31
N GLU A 142 -15.91 11.68 2.05
CA GLU A 142 -16.63 10.74 1.19
C GLU A 142 -16.49 9.29 1.70
N VAL A 143 -15.30 8.88 2.16
CA VAL A 143 -15.09 7.56 2.77
C VAL A 143 -15.99 7.37 4.00
N GLN A 144 -16.10 8.39 4.87
CA GLN A 144 -17.00 8.35 6.03
C GLN A 144 -18.48 8.28 5.63
N LYS A 145 -18.91 9.02 4.60
CA LYS A 145 -20.29 8.96 4.06
C LYS A 145 -20.64 7.56 3.56
N GLN A 146 -19.71 6.87 2.93
CA GLN A 146 -19.87 5.47 2.50
C GLN A 146 -19.70 4.46 3.65
N LYS A 147 -19.39 4.93 4.88
CA LYS A 147 -19.20 4.11 6.07
C LYS A 147 -18.10 3.06 5.93
N ILE A 148 -17.08 3.33 5.12
CA ILE A 148 -15.90 2.50 5.05
C ILE A 148 -15.02 2.85 6.26
N PRO A 149 -14.55 1.86 7.06
CA PRO A 149 -13.57 2.10 8.11
C PRO A 149 -12.33 2.82 7.57
N LEU A 150 -11.96 3.91 8.24
CA LEU A 150 -10.89 4.82 7.82
C LEU A 150 -10.00 5.13 9.01
N ARG A 151 -8.69 5.17 8.80
CA ARG A 151 -7.72 5.70 9.76
C ARG A 151 -6.64 6.53 9.07
N LEU A 152 -6.16 7.56 9.74
CA LEU A 152 -5.01 8.32 9.30
C LEU A 152 -3.74 7.50 9.57
N GLN A 153 -2.89 7.39 8.56
CA GLN A 153 -1.66 6.59 8.62
C GLN A 153 -0.46 7.53 8.39
N PRO A 154 0.14 8.10 9.44
CA PRO A 154 1.28 9.00 9.32
C PRO A 154 2.59 8.26 9.07
N ALA A 155 3.56 8.97 8.48
CA ALA A 155 4.96 8.60 8.48
C ALA A 155 5.70 9.37 9.58
N TRP A 156 6.56 8.68 10.35
CA TRP A 156 7.34 9.21 11.44
C TRP A 156 8.83 9.11 11.12
N LEU A 157 9.56 10.20 11.32
CA LEU A 157 11.00 10.23 11.13
C LEU A 157 11.70 9.85 12.42
N VAL A 158 12.64 8.89 12.36
CA VAL A 158 13.39 8.31 13.50
C VAL A 158 12.50 7.45 14.41
N SER A 159 11.50 8.04 15.05
CA SER A 159 10.50 7.34 15.88
C SER A 159 9.24 8.20 16.05
N THR A 160 8.19 7.64 16.64
CA THR A 160 6.94 8.35 16.96
C THR A 160 7.14 9.42 18.04
N GLU A 161 8.15 9.26 18.91
CA GLU A 161 8.45 10.13 20.05
C GLU A 161 9.51 11.18 19.73
N ASP A 162 10.23 11.02 18.61
CA ASP A 162 11.31 11.94 18.25
C ASP A 162 10.77 13.35 17.99
N ASP A 163 11.47 14.35 18.53
CA ASP A 163 11.07 15.77 18.49
C ASP A 163 11.76 16.53 17.35
N ASN A 164 11.70 15.99 16.14
CA ASN A 164 12.16 16.66 14.93
C ASN A 164 11.06 17.54 14.30
N PRO A 165 11.42 18.51 13.44
CA PRO A 165 10.46 19.42 12.82
C PRO A 165 9.37 18.74 12.00
N TYR A 166 9.69 17.61 11.33
CA TYR A 166 8.71 16.86 10.51
C TYR A 166 7.67 16.17 11.38
N ASN A 167 8.08 15.58 12.51
CA ASN A 167 7.15 14.95 13.44
C ASN A 167 6.26 15.99 14.13
N ALA A 168 6.81 17.16 14.47
CA ALA A 168 6.03 18.26 15.02
C ALA A 168 4.96 18.76 14.02
N GLU A 169 5.34 18.95 12.76
CA GLU A 169 4.41 19.32 11.67
C GLU A 169 3.37 18.21 11.42
N THR A 170 3.78 16.94 11.43
CA THR A 170 2.87 15.79 11.31
C THR A 170 1.81 15.80 12.41
N ARG A 171 2.19 16.00 13.68
CA ARG A 171 1.22 16.11 14.80
C ARG A 171 0.24 17.26 14.56
N ALA A 172 0.71 18.44 14.16
CA ALA A 172 -0.16 19.58 13.87
C ALA A 172 -1.14 19.32 12.72
N ILE A 173 -0.70 18.62 11.66
CA ILE A 173 -1.57 18.21 10.54
C ILE A 173 -2.62 17.21 11.03
N LEU A 174 -2.23 16.18 11.80
CA LEU A 174 -3.16 15.22 12.37
C LEU A 174 -4.20 15.86 13.29
N ASP A 175 -3.79 16.82 14.13
CA ASP A 175 -4.68 17.59 15.01
C ASP A 175 -5.73 18.37 14.19
N SER A 176 -5.40 18.81 12.98
CA SER A 176 -6.35 19.47 12.07
C SER A 176 -7.50 18.59 11.60
N PHE A 177 -7.42 17.25 11.79
CA PHE A 177 -8.50 16.30 11.52
C PHE A 177 -9.37 15.96 12.74
N SER A 178 -9.11 16.59 13.90
CA SER A 178 -9.83 16.27 15.15
C SER A 178 -11.35 16.42 15.06
N ASP A 179 -11.82 17.36 14.25
CA ASP A 179 -13.25 17.59 13.95
C ASP A 179 -13.93 16.44 13.19
N MET A 180 -13.15 15.63 12.48
CA MET A 180 -13.65 14.50 11.70
C MET A 180 -13.71 13.19 12.51
N HIS A 181 -13.16 13.15 13.72
CA HIS A 181 -13.14 11.97 14.60
C HIS A 181 -12.57 10.70 13.93
N ILE A 182 -11.59 10.85 13.02
CA ILE A 182 -10.94 9.73 12.35
C ILE A 182 -9.85 9.17 13.27
N PRO A 183 -9.82 7.86 13.54
CA PRO A 183 -8.74 7.25 14.30
C PRO A 183 -7.38 7.49 13.64
N ILE A 184 -6.36 7.77 14.46
CA ILE A 184 -4.97 7.84 14.01
C ILE A 184 -4.35 6.46 14.24
N GLY A 185 -3.82 5.86 13.19
CA GLY A 185 -3.04 4.63 13.24
C GLY A 185 -1.65 4.84 13.82
N GLY A 186 -0.93 3.77 14.11
CA GLY A 186 0.45 3.86 14.60
C GLY A 186 1.41 4.51 13.59
N GLY A 187 1.05 4.48 12.32
CA GLY A 187 1.91 4.98 11.25
C GLY A 187 3.07 4.05 10.94
N ASN A 188 3.98 4.53 10.12
CA ASN A 188 5.20 3.84 9.75
C ASN A 188 6.41 4.69 10.14
N VAL A 189 7.44 4.06 10.70
CA VAL A 189 8.75 4.72 10.87
C VAL A 189 9.46 4.65 9.52
N ILE A 190 9.96 5.80 9.06
CA ILE A 190 10.68 5.92 7.79
C ILE A 190 12.03 5.20 7.93
N PHE A 191 12.34 4.31 7.01
CA PHE A 191 13.63 3.63 6.92
C PHE A 191 14.45 4.17 5.72
N PRO A 192 15.79 4.01 5.75
CA PRO A 192 16.70 4.60 4.75
C PRO A 192 16.64 3.86 3.41
N ALA A 193 15.64 4.19 2.58
CA ALA A 193 15.48 3.67 1.22
C ALA A 193 15.00 4.78 0.27
N GLY A 194 15.22 4.64 -1.01
CA GLY A 194 14.74 5.54 -2.05
C GLY A 194 15.01 7.03 -1.77
N ASN A 195 13.97 7.84 -1.77
CA ASN A 195 14.07 9.28 -1.49
C ASN A 195 14.46 9.57 -0.03
N ALA A 196 14.05 8.73 0.94
CA ALA A 196 14.43 8.91 2.32
C ALA A 196 15.95 8.85 2.49
N LEU A 197 16.61 7.90 1.87
CA LEU A 197 18.08 7.80 1.87
C LEU A 197 18.75 9.02 1.21
N LYS A 198 18.11 9.59 0.17
CA LYS A 198 18.64 10.72 -0.59
C LYS A 198 18.47 12.06 0.14
N TYR A 199 17.33 12.29 0.80
CA TYR A 199 16.94 13.60 1.31
C TYR A 199 16.92 13.70 2.85
N LEU A 200 16.93 12.58 3.56
CA LEU A 200 16.82 12.50 5.00
C LEU A 200 17.99 11.75 5.64
N ALA A 201 19.08 11.53 4.87
CA ALA A 201 20.25 10.77 5.33
C ALA A 201 20.81 11.22 6.68
N ASP A 202 20.83 12.54 6.95
CA ASP A 202 21.35 13.10 8.19
C ASP A 202 20.60 12.61 9.44
N TYR A 203 19.33 12.19 9.30
CA TYR A 203 18.53 11.65 10.40
C TYR A 203 18.81 10.17 10.68
N PHE A 204 19.52 9.48 9.79
CA PHE A 204 19.83 8.06 9.93
C PHE A 204 21.25 7.78 10.40
N VAL A 205 22.06 8.82 10.73
CA VAL A 205 23.44 8.68 11.17
C VAL A 205 23.55 7.84 12.47
N ASP A 206 22.64 8.12 13.43
CA ASP A 206 22.61 7.45 14.74
C ASP A 206 21.45 6.45 14.88
N SER A 207 20.59 6.36 13.87
CA SER A 207 19.41 5.50 13.86
C SER A 207 19.24 4.87 12.49
N HIS A 208 19.34 3.55 12.44
CA HIS A 208 19.17 2.75 11.23
C HIS A 208 17.91 1.88 11.36
N PRO A 209 16.70 2.45 11.23
CA PRO A 209 15.48 1.64 11.26
C PRO A 209 15.53 0.62 10.11
N GLU A 210 15.31 -0.64 10.45
CA GLU A 210 15.24 -1.71 9.48
C GLU A 210 13.97 -1.57 8.63
N ASN A 211 14.02 -2.08 7.40
CA ASN A 211 12.84 -2.19 6.56
C ASN A 211 11.88 -3.23 7.19
N PRO A 212 10.69 -2.83 7.68
CA PRO A 212 9.77 -3.75 8.35
C PRO A 212 9.02 -4.65 7.37
N TYR A 213 9.23 -4.49 6.07
CA TYR A 213 8.52 -5.23 5.01
C TYR A 213 9.36 -6.35 4.40
N ILE A 214 10.55 -6.60 4.94
CA ILE A 214 11.38 -7.73 4.48
C ILE A 214 10.71 -9.02 4.95
N GLU A 215 10.30 -9.86 3.99
CA GLU A 215 9.76 -11.19 4.24
C GLU A 215 10.91 -12.21 4.42
N ASP A 216 10.68 -13.20 5.30
CA ASP A 216 11.57 -14.36 5.37
C ASP A 216 11.32 -15.25 4.15
N PRO A 217 12.28 -15.42 3.25
CA PRO A 217 12.09 -16.26 2.07
C PRO A 217 11.84 -17.73 2.40
N ALA A 218 12.19 -18.18 3.62
CA ALA A 218 11.90 -19.52 4.08
C ALA A 218 10.54 -19.69 4.80
N ASP A 219 9.88 -18.58 5.16
CA ASP A 219 8.54 -18.56 5.79
C ASP A 219 7.70 -17.39 5.21
N VAL A 220 7.34 -17.46 3.94
CA VAL A 220 6.62 -16.40 3.23
C VAL A 220 5.20 -16.28 3.77
N ARG A 221 4.87 -15.12 4.33
CA ARG A 221 3.55 -14.80 4.89
C ARG A 221 2.75 -13.84 4.03
N CYS A 222 3.43 -13.13 3.14
CA CYS A 222 2.85 -12.20 2.20
C CYS A 222 3.39 -12.46 0.79
N VAL A 223 2.54 -12.39 -0.21
CA VAL A 223 2.96 -12.33 -1.61
C VAL A 223 2.60 -10.97 -2.17
N SER A 224 3.59 -10.30 -2.76
CA SER A 224 3.44 -8.97 -3.34
C SER A 224 3.59 -9.05 -4.86
N PHE A 225 2.66 -8.42 -5.56
CA PHE A 225 2.64 -8.30 -7.02
C PHE A 225 3.02 -6.88 -7.40
N ASP A 226 3.91 -6.72 -8.34
CA ASP A 226 4.26 -5.43 -8.89
C ASP A 226 3.48 -5.09 -10.18
N PRO A 227 3.56 -3.85 -10.70
CA PRO A 227 2.86 -3.45 -11.92
C PRO A 227 3.29 -4.21 -13.18
N ALA A 228 4.50 -4.76 -13.22
CA ALA A 228 4.99 -5.61 -14.30
C ALA A 228 4.48 -7.06 -14.23
N GLY A 229 3.77 -7.41 -13.14
CA GLY A 229 3.25 -8.76 -12.89
C GLY A 229 4.23 -9.68 -12.18
N ASP A 230 5.35 -9.18 -11.69
CA ASP A 230 6.34 -9.98 -11.00
C ASP A 230 5.87 -10.32 -9.59
N VAL A 231 6.10 -11.59 -9.20
CA VAL A 231 5.78 -12.13 -7.88
C VAL A 231 6.65 -13.36 -7.58
N LEU A 232 7.35 -13.38 -6.45
CA LEU A 232 8.15 -14.53 -5.99
C LEU A 232 9.08 -15.12 -7.06
N GLY A 233 9.71 -14.28 -7.88
CA GLY A 233 10.63 -14.69 -8.95
C GLY A 233 9.97 -15.26 -10.20
N GLY A 234 8.63 -15.24 -10.29
CA GLY A 234 7.86 -15.51 -11.50
C GLY A 234 7.09 -14.29 -11.99
N ASN A 235 6.32 -14.43 -13.08
CA ASN A 235 5.54 -13.34 -13.66
C ASN A 235 4.16 -13.82 -14.07
N VAL A 236 3.09 -13.22 -13.49
CA VAL A 236 1.69 -13.64 -13.69
C VAL A 236 1.12 -13.31 -15.06
N TYR A 237 1.77 -12.46 -15.84
CA TYR A 237 1.38 -12.19 -17.23
C TYR A 237 1.83 -13.28 -18.20
N THR A 238 2.75 -14.13 -17.76
CA THR A 238 3.31 -15.21 -18.58
C THR A 238 3.12 -16.60 -17.97
N GLN A 239 2.79 -16.69 -16.69
CA GLN A 239 2.69 -17.93 -15.92
C GLN A 239 1.44 -17.93 -15.04
N ASP A 240 0.90 -19.11 -14.79
CA ASP A 240 -0.17 -19.27 -13.80
C ASP A 240 0.35 -19.07 -12.38
N ILE A 241 -0.33 -18.26 -11.56
CA ILE A 241 0.10 -17.95 -10.20
C ILE A 241 0.29 -19.21 -9.34
N LEU A 242 -0.57 -20.22 -9.48
CA LEU A 242 -0.42 -21.45 -8.70
C LEU A 242 0.85 -22.22 -9.09
N SER A 243 1.25 -22.17 -10.35
CA SER A 243 2.52 -22.74 -10.81
C SER A 243 3.71 -21.99 -10.21
N ILE A 244 3.65 -20.65 -10.11
CA ILE A 244 4.68 -19.84 -9.47
C ILE A 244 4.81 -20.24 -7.99
N LEU A 245 3.69 -20.28 -7.26
CA LEU A 245 3.68 -20.65 -5.83
C LEU A 245 4.17 -22.08 -5.58
N GLU A 246 3.76 -23.06 -6.41
CA GLU A 246 4.18 -24.45 -6.26
C GLU A 246 5.69 -24.63 -6.49
N ASN A 247 6.25 -23.90 -7.44
CA ASN A 247 7.65 -23.99 -7.82
C ASN A 247 8.57 -23.04 -7.05
N TYR A 248 8.03 -22.15 -6.21
CA TYR A 248 8.84 -21.21 -5.42
C TYR A 248 9.89 -21.95 -4.58
N ARG A 249 11.10 -21.46 -4.64
CA ARG A 249 12.24 -21.86 -3.77
C ARG A 249 12.99 -20.61 -3.36
N PRO A 250 13.35 -20.46 -2.08
CA PRO A 250 14.23 -19.38 -1.65
C PRO A 250 15.53 -19.44 -2.47
N SER A 251 15.98 -18.28 -2.95
CA SER A 251 17.34 -18.18 -3.50
C SER A 251 18.34 -18.31 -2.35
N ASP A 252 19.41 -19.09 -2.53
CA ASP A 252 20.51 -19.18 -1.57
C ASP A 252 21.34 -17.88 -1.49
N ASP A 253 21.14 -16.96 -2.41
CA ASP A 253 21.84 -15.70 -2.47
C ASP A 253 21.14 -14.67 -1.55
N LYS A 254 21.89 -14.28 -0.51
CA LYS A 254 21.59 -13.07 0.28
C LYS A 254 21.89 -11.81 -0.55
N GLU A 255 21.34 -11.72 -1.76
CA GLU A 255 21.29 -10.44 -2.43
C GLU A 255 20.10 -9.66 -1.87
N GLU A 256 20.41 -8.56 -1.20
CA GLU A 256 19.48 -7.55 -0.76
C GLU A 256 18.56 -7.22 -1.94
N SER A 257 17.32 -7.74 -1.91
CA SER A 257 16.29 -7.28 -2.83
C SER A 257 15.97 -5.84 -2.43
N SER A 258 16.66 -4.92 -3.09
CA SER A 258 16.27 -3.51 -3.11
C SER A 258 14.96 -3.40 -3.89
N CYS A 259 13.84 -3.40 -3.21
CA CYS A 259 12.62 -2.76 -3.68
C CYS A 259 12.58 -1.33 -3.20
#